data_18500c61cfc0086614984386ad1dae90
#
_entry.id   18500c61cfc0086614984386ad1dae90
#
_cell.length_a   1.000
_cell.length_b   1.000
_cell.length_c   1.000
_cell.angle_alpha   90.00
_cell.angle_beta   90.00
_cell.angle_gamma   90.00
#
_symmetry.space_group_name_H-M   'P 1'
#
loop_
_entity.id
_entity.type
_entity.pdbx_description
1 polymer ?
#
loop_
_entity_poly.entity_id
_entity_poly.type
_entity_poly.pdbx_seq_one_letter_code
_entity_poly.pdbx_strand_id
1 'polypeptide(L)'
;MNKIRVVNNKIIPFISNDVIIDNNSITFKENGNYFIDYIDSNNINININICDNKCICLFEYSDNDSISFNVKYDLGYNSSLIISKFYCNNKCNEVVNINLNERDASIKYNFSSININDNFYKINVYHLDNKTSSNIFNRIVANKDSSNYLDINSYVNNGIKECYLNQSTKIVALDDSENRVNPNMFISEEDVTAIHSSTIGNISEEDLFYLMSRGITYSDSVKLIVKGMILSNINPDMEHR
;
A
#
# COMPACT_ATOMS: atom_id res chain seq x y z
N MET A 1 -4.18 8.93 17.46
CA MET A 1 -4.01 7.72 16.62
C MET A 1 -3.59 6.57 17.52
N ASN A 2 -4.33 5.48 17.52
CA ASN A 2 -4.02 4.31 18.33
C ASN A 2 -2.84 3.55 17.71
N LYS A 3 -1.80 3.26 18.51
CA LYS A 3 -0.58 2.61 18.02
C LYS A 3 -0.60 1.12 18.34
N ILE A 4 -0.48 0.29 17.29
CA ILE A 4 -0.28 -1.16 17.36
C ILE A 4 1.19 -1.43 17.06
N ARG A 5 1.85 -2.21 17.88
CA ARG A 5 3.24 -2.59 17.67
C ARG A 5 3.36 -4.06 17.33
N VAL A 6 4.16 -4.34 16.32
CA VAL A 6 4.59 -5.70 15.99
C VAL A 6 6.08 -5.76 16.26
N VAL A 7 6.47 -6.55 17.24
CA VAL A 7 7.86 -6.64 17.70
C VAL A 7 8.31 -8.09 17.61
N ASN A 8 9.47 -8.35 17.02
CA ASN A 8 9.98 -9.70 16.81
C ASN A 8 8.92 -10.64 16.20
N ASN A 9 8.24 -10.16 15.14
CA ASN A 9 7.20 -10.88 14.39
C ASN A 9 5.89 -11.18 15.18
N LYS A 10 5.69 -10.56 16.34
CA LYS A 10 4.48 -10.76 17.16
C LYS A 10 3.75 -9.45 17.39
N ILE A 11 2.44 -9.49 17.26
CA ILE A 11 1.58 -8.36 17.62
C ILE A 11 1.62 -8.22 19.14
N ILE A 12 1.94 -7.05 19.64
CA ILE A 12 1.95 -6.76 21.08
C ILE A 12 0.50 -6.47 21.51
N PRO A 13 -0.08 -7.29 22.37
CA PRO A 13 -1.45 -7.09 22.83
C PRO A 13 -1.60 -5.77 23.58
N PHE A 14 -2.71 -5.09 23.37
CA PHE A 14 -3.17 -3.97 24.20
C PHE A 14 -4.68 -4.10 24.45
N ILE A 15 -5.15 -3.55 25.54
CA ILE A 15 -6.57 -3.61 25.90
C ILE A 15 -7.30 -2.47 25.18
N SER A 16 -8.24 -2.83 24.31
CA SER A 16 -9.13 -1.89 23.62
C SER A 16 -10.50 -2.54 23.40
N ASN A 17 -11.55 -1.75 23.49
CA ASN A 17 -12.89 -2.20 23.09
C ASN A 17 -13.07 -2.12 21.56
N ASP A 18 -12.26 -1.32 20.90
CA ASP A 18 -12.37 -0.98 19.49
C ASP A 18 -11.64 -1.95 18.58
N VAL A 19 -10.63 -2.66 19.15
CA VAL A 19 -9.74 -3.56 18.40
C VAL A 19 -9.56 -4.86 19.18
N ILE A 20 -9.78 -5.98 18.51
CA ILE A 20 -9.43 -7.31 19.03
C ILE A 20 -8.14 -7.76 18.39
N ILE A 21 -7.20 -8.20 19.22
CA ILE A 21 -5.96 -8.84 18.79
C ILE A 21 -6.00 -10.29 19.24
N ASP A 22 -5.88 -11.19 18.30
CA ASP A 22 -5.81 -12.63 18.54
C ASP A 22 -4.70 -13.25 17.69
N ASN A 23 -3.63 -13.72 18.34
CA ASN A 23 -2.43 -14.25 17.68
C ASN A 23 -1.91 -13.35 16.55
N ASN A 24 -2.20 -13.73 15.31
CA ASN A 24 -1.79 -13.01 14.10
C ASN A 24 -2.95 -12.23 13.45
N SER A 25 -4.03 -11.99 14.18
CA SER A 25 -5.21 -11.29 13.66
C SER A 25 -5.48 -10.01 14.42
N ILE A 26 -5.80 -8.95 13.67
CA ILE A 26 -6.27 -7.65 14.17
C ILE A 26 -7.66 -7.42 13.61
N THR A 27 -8.66 -7.29 14.47
CA THR A 27 -10.05 -7.01 14.05
C THR A 27 -10.47 -5.65 14.55
N PHE A 28 -10.78 -4.75 13.64
CA PHE A 28 -11.29 -3.41 13.91
C PHE A 28 -12.81 -3.43 14.00
N LYS A 29 -13.34 -3.08 15.17
CA LYS A 29 -14.78 -3.08 15.49
C LYS A 29 -15.41 -1.69 15.45
N GLU A 30 -14.59 -0.65 15.61
CA GLU A 30 -15.04 0.73 15.62
C GLU A 30 -14.23 1.59 14.64
N ASN A 31 -14.86 2.66 14.15
CA ASN A 31 -14.21 3.62 13.27
C ASN A 31 -12.98 4.23 13.94
N GLY A 32 -11.92 4.45 13.18
CA GLY A 32 -10.76 5.09 13.77
C GLY A 32 -9.53 5.17 12.90
N ASN A 33 -8.53 5.85 13.46
CA ASN A 33 -7.21 6.01 12.86
C ASN A 33 -6.19 5.23 13.67
N TYR A 34 -5.44 4.34 13.00
CA TYR A 34 -4.51 3.43 13.63
C TYR A 34 -3.14 3.50 12.95
N PHE A 35 -2.10 3.17 13.71
CA PHE A 35 -0.73 3.09 13.23
C PHE A 35 -0.16 1.72 13.58
N ILE A 36 0.37 1.00 12.60
CA ILE A 36 1.12 -0.25 12.82
C ILE A 36 2.59 0.02 12.57
N ASP A 37 3.39 -0.30 13.57
CA ASP A 37 4.84 -0.13 13.59
C ASP A 37 5.51 -1.51 13.70
N TYR A 38 6.30 -1.86 12.69
CA TYR A 38 7.02 -3.13 12.62
C TYR A 38 8.45 -2.94 13.11
N ILE A 39 8.75 -3.45 14.30
CA ILE A 39 10.03 -3.24 15.00
C ILE A 39 10.77 -4.58 15.10
N ASP A 40 12.04 -4.61 14.73
CA ASP A 40 12.90 -5.79 14.83
C ASP A 40 12.26 -7.05 14.24
N SER A 41 11.55 -6.89 13.13
CA SER A 41 10.75 -7.94 12.52
C SER A 41 11.32 -8.32 11.16
N ASN A 42 11.25 -9.61 10.82
CA ASN A 42 11.77 -10.15 9.56
C ASN A 42 10.78 -11.05 8.80
N ASN A 43 9.74 -11.53 9.48
CA ASN A 43 8.71 -12.38 8.85
C ASN A 43 7.34 -12.11 9.48
N ILE A 44 6.54 -11.34 8.81
CA ILE A 44 5.21 -10.91 9.25
C ILE A 44 4.15 -11.72 8.52
N ASN A 45 3.25 -12.32 9.30
CA ASN A 45 2.05 -12.98 8.79
C ASN A 45 0.85 -12.51 9.62
N ILE A 46 0.07 -11.58 9.06
CA ILE A 46 -1.02 -10.90 9.79
C ILE A 46 -2.29 -10.90 8.94
N ASN A 47 -3.42 -11.17 9.62
CA ASN A 47 -4.76 -10.96 9.10
C ASN A 47 -5.37 -9.69 9.72
N ILE A 48 -5.91 -8.82 8.90
CA ILE A 48 -6.55 -7.57 9.30
C ILE A 48 -8.00 -7.61 8.83
N ASN A 49 -8.92 -7.57 9.79
CA ASN A 49 -10.35 -7.68 9.54
C ASN A 49 -11.04 -6.34 9.85
N ILE A 50 -11.86 -5.87 8.93
CA ILE A 50 -12.69 -4.68 9.09
C ILE A 50 -14.14 -5.14 9.21
N CYS A 51 -14.77 -4.87 10.35
CA CYS A 51 -16.17 -5.22 10.58
C CYS A 51 -17.12 -4.40 9.69
N ASP A 52 -18.35 -4.88 9.57
CA ASP A 52 -19.40 -4.25 8.78
C ASP A 52 -19.67 -2.80 9.19
N ASN A 53 -19.92 -1.95 8.21
CA ASN A 53 -20.23 -0.53 8.39
C ASN A 53 -19.13 0.26 9.12
N LYS A 54 -17.87 -0.15 9.02
CA LYS A 54 -16.75 0.55 9.65
C LYS A 54 -15.83 1.19 8.63
N CYS A 55 -15.32 2.37 9.02
CA CYS A 55 -14.34 3.12 8.25
C CYS A 55 -13.04 3.20 9.06
N ILE A 56 -11.97 2.63 8.52
CA ILE A 56 -10.66 2.56 9.17
C ILE A 56 -9.64 3.30 8.32
N CYS A 57 -8.87 4.18 8.96
CA CYS A 57 -7.65 4.73 8.40
C CYS A 57 -6.45 4.06 9.07
N LEU A 58 -5.62 3.40 8.30
CA LEU A 58 -4.46 2.66 8.78
C LEU A 58 -3.18 3.20 8.16
N PHE A 59 -2.19 3.48 8.99
CA PHE A 59 -0.84 3.78 8.55
C PHE A 59 0.10 2.65 8.98
N GLU A 60 0.91 2.13 8.05
CA GLU A 60 1.91 1.11 8.32
C GLU A 60 3.31 1.62 7.98
N TYR A 61 4.26 1.38 8.87
CA TYR A 61 5.64 1.77 8.70
C TYR A 61 6.59 0.61 8.96
N SER A 62 7.64 0.52 8.13
CA SER A 62 8.73 -0.43 8.31
C SER A 62 10.05 0.15 7.80
N ASP A 63 11.10 0.03 8.62
CA ASP A 63 12.49 0.36 8.30
C ASP A 63 13.45 -0.81 8.65
N ASN A 64 12.94 -2.02 8.71
CA ASN A 64 13.72 -3.22 8.99
C ASN A 64 14.70 -3.51 7.85
N ASP A 65 15.87 -4.08 8.15
CA ASP A 65 16.90 -4.35 7.16
C ASP A 65 16.41 -5.32 6.07
N SER A 66 15.86 -6.48 6.47
CA SER A 66 15.27 -7.45 5.55
C SER A 66 13.98 -7.98 6.14
N ILE A 67 12.89 -7.91 5.36
CA ILE A 67 11.57 -8.29 5.85
C ILE A 67 10.74 -9.01 4.78
N SER A 68 9.98 -10.01 5.23
CA SER A 68 8.93 -10.65 4.44
C SER A 68 7.57 -10.36 5.07
N PHE A 69 6.62 -9.93 4.26
CA PHE A 69 5.23 -9.71 4.66
C PHE A 69 4.30 -10.68 3.93
N ASN A 70 3.39 -11.28 4.67
CA ASN A 70 2.21 -11.94 4.16
C ASN A 70 1.01 -11.34 4.90
N VAL A 71 0.33 -10.40 4.27
CA VAL A 71 -0.75 -9.64 4.90
C VAL A 71 -2.06 -9.92 4.17
N LYS A 72 -3.09 -10.21 4.94
CA LYS A 72 -4.44 -10.39 4.44
C LYS A 72 -5.36 -9.31 5.02
N TYR A 73 -6.11 -8.65 4.16
CA TYR A 73 -7.17 -7.72 4.55
C TYR A 73 -8.52 -8.32 4.16
N ASP A 74 -9.41 -8.46 5.13
CA ASP A 74 -10.78 -8.92 4.94
C ASP A 74 -11.75 -7.78 5.28
N LEU A 75 -12.54 -7.33 4.31
CA LEU A 75 -13.48 -6.22 4.45
C LEU A 75 -14.93 -6.73 4.41
N GLY A 76 -15.70 -6.43 5.46
CA GLY A 76 -17.11 -6.78 5.58
C GLY A 76 -18.05 -5.81 4.84
N TYR A 77 -19.35 -5.99 5.03
CA TYR A 77 -20.41 -5.22 4.39
C TYR A 77 -20.27 -3.71 4.64
N ASN A 78 -20.36 -2.92 3.56
CA ASN A 78 -20.31 -1.45 3.61
C ASN A 78 -19.13 -0.90 4.44
N SER A 79 -18.02 -1.62 4.45
CA SER A 79 -16.82 -1.21 5.17
C SER A 79 -15.83 -0.50 4.26
N SER A 80 -15.01 0.38 4.84
CA SER A 80 -14.00 1.14 4.11
C SER A 80 -12.66 1.09 4.82
N LEU A 81 -11.60 0.74 4.09
CA LEU A 81 -10.22 0.80 4.57
C LEU A 81 -9.43 1.78 3.72
N ILE A 82 -8.90 2.81 4.37
CA ILE A 82 -7.88 3.68 3.77
C ILE A 82 -6.56 3.31 4.43
N ILE A 83 -5.66 2.75 3.65
CA ILE A 83 -4.35 2.35 4.15
C ILE A 83 -3.25 3.15 3.46
N SER A 84 -2.29 3.62 4.24
CA SER A 84 -1.06 4.22 3.76
C SER A 84 0.13 3.43 4.33
N LYS A 85 0.94 2.86 3.44
CA LYS A 85 2.16 2.14 3.79
C LYS A 85 3.37 2.95 3.37
N PHE A 86 4.34 3.06 4.26
CA PHE A 86 5.64 3.61 3.92
C PHE A 86 6.75 2.68 4.39
N TYR A 87 7.50 2.14 3.42
CA TYR A 87 8.58 1.20 3.67
C TYR A 87 9.91 1.78 3.20
N CYS A 88 10.91 1.65 4.08
CA CYS A 88 12.29 2.08 3.83
C CYS A 88 13.26 0.94 4.16
N ASN A 89 12.91 -0.28 3.71
CA ASN A 89 13.67 -1.50 3.98
C ASN A 89 14.80 -1.67 2.95
N ASN A 90 15.90 -2.30 3.34
CA ASN A 90 16.95 -2.68 2.40
C ASN A 90 16.45 -3.76 1.43
N LYS A 91 15.74 -4.77 1.94
CA LYS A 91 15.13 -5.82 1.14
C LYS A 91 13.73 -6.14 1.65
N CYS A 92 12.76 -6.15 0.73
CA CYS A 92 11.38 -6.46 1.08
C CYS A 92 10.78 -7.49 0.13
N ASN A 93 10.12 -8.51 0.70
CA ASN A 93 9.29 -9.44 -0.04
C ASN A 93 7.87 -9.39 0.54
N GLU A 94 6.92 -8.80 -0.17
CA GLU A 94 5.57 -8.64 0.32
C GLU A 94 4.54 -9.33 -0.56
N VAL A 95 3.66 -10.11 0.06
CA VAL A 95 2.43 -10.62 -0.53
C VAL A 95 1.24 -10.07 0.25
N VAL A 96 0.40 -9.34 -0.45
CA VAL A 96 -0.84 -8.77 0.09
C VAL A 96 -2.04 -9.42 -0.60
N ASN A 97 -3.00 -9.90 0.19
CA ASN A 97 -4.28 -10.38 -0.29
C ASN A 97 -5.39 -9.50 0.31
N ILE A 98 -6.16 -8.86 -0.54
CA ILE A 98 -7.27 -7.97 -0.18
C ILE A 98 -8.56 -8.62 -0.64
N ASN A 99 -9.43 -8.96 0.30
CA ASN A 99 -10.73 -9.53 0.03
C ASN A 99 -11.82 -8.50 0.34
N LEU A 100 -12.52 -8.06 -0.67
CA LEU A 100 -13.73 -7.26 -0.56
C LEU A 100 -14.90 -8.26 -0.49
N ASN A 101 -15.13 -8.78 0.73
CA ASN A 101 -15.95 -9.98 0.93
C ASN A 101 -17.43 -9.74 0.66
N GLU A 102 -17.92 -8.53 0.95
CA GLU A 102 -19.33 -8.23 0.92
C GLU A 102 -19.60 -6.91 0.19
N ARG A 103 -20.87 -6.72 -0.17
CA ARG A 103 -21.35 -5.57 -0.93
C ARG A 103 -20.95 -4.25 -0.30
N ASP A 104 -20.64 -3.27 -1.15
CA ASP A 104 -20.22 -1.90 -0.81
C ASP A 104 -18.88 -1.83 -0.01
N ALA A 105 -18.14 -2.94 0.09
CA ALA A 105 -16.81 -2.92 0.66
C ALA A 105 -15.82 -2.14 -0.23
N SER A 106 -14.99 -1.30 0.38
CA SER A 106 -14.08 -0.43 -0.36
C SER A 106 -12.68 -0.35 0.25
N ILE A 107 -11.65 -0.28 -0.61
CA ILE A 107 -10.29 -0.04 -0.19
C ILE A 107 -9.61 1.07 -1.00
N LYS A 108 -8.88 1.94 -0.30
CA LYS A 108 -7.86 2.80 -0.88
C LYS A 108 -6.51 2.40 -0.30
N TYR A 109 -5.69 1.75 -1.12
CA TYR A 109 -4.38 1.24 -0.75
C TYR A 109 -3.29 2.12 -1.34
N ASN A 110 -2.62 2.89 -0.49
CA ASN A 110 -1.53 3.78 -0.85
C ASN A 110 -0.21 3.15 -0.35
N PHE A 111 0.59 2.64 -1.26
CA PHE A 111 1.88 2.07 -0.97
C PHE A 111 3.00 2.97 -1.46
N SER A 112 3.93 3.29 -0.59
CA SER A 112 5.12 4.08 -0.92
C SER A 112 6.37 3.38 -0.38
N SER A 113 7.43 3.32 -1.18
CA SER A 113 8.69 2.76 -0.73
C SER A 113 9.91 3.44 -1.34
N ILE A 114 11.02 3.39 -0.59
CA ILE A 114 12.35 3.76 -1.07
C ILE A 114 13.18 2.48 -1.04
N ASN A 115 13.51 1.95 -2.23
CA ASN A 115 14.10 0.64 -2.40
C ASN A 115 15.60 0.74 -2.68
N ILE A 116 16.40 0.00 -1.91
CA ILE A 116 17.86 0.02 -1.98
C ILE A 116 18.40 -1.24 -2.66
N ASN A 117 17.80 -2.40 -2.40
CA ASN A 117 18.18 -3.70 -2.97
C ASN A 117 17.01 -4.36 -3.70
N ASP A 118 17.00 -5.70 -3.76
CA ASP A 118 15.96 -6.47 -4.44
C ASP A 118 14.67 -6.49 -3.65
N ASN A 119 13.59 -6.07 -4.30
CA ASN A 119 12.28 -6.00 -3.69
C ASN A 119 11.22 -6.66 -4.58
N PHE A 120 10.36 -7.44 -3.96
CA PHE A 120 9.24 -8.10 -4.59
C PHE A 120 7.95 -7.74 -3.87
N TYR A 121 6.97 -7.23 -4.63
CA TYR A 121 5.65 -6.87 -4.13
C TYR A 121 4.57 -7.53 -4.98
N LYS A 122 3.72 -8.32 -4.33
CA LYS A 122 2.55 -8.93 -4.96
C LYS A 122 1.29 -8.48 -4.24
N ILE A 123 0.40 -7.83 -4.97
CA ILE A 123 -0.87 -7.33 -4.45
C ILE A 123 -2.00 -8.02 -5.21
N ASN A 124 -2.81 -8.80 -4.50
CA ASN A 124 -3.99 -9.45 -5.04
C ASN A 124 -5.24 -8.82 -4.43
N VAL A 125 -6.17 -8.40 -5.27
CA VAL A 125 -7.45 -7.82 -4.86
C VAL A 125 -8.58 -8.68 -5.40
N TYR A 126 -9.41 -9.19 -4.53
CA TYR A 126 -10.54 -10.04 -4.86
C TYR A 126 -11.84 -9.27 -4.57
N HIS A 127 -12.58 -8.96 -5.63
CA HIS A 127 -13.93 -8.44 -5.55
C HIS A 127 -14.87 -9.64 -5.45
N LEU A 128 -15.44 -9.89 -4.27
CA LEU A 128 -16.19 -11.09 -3.96
C LEU A 128 -17.71 -10.85 -3.89
N ASP A 129 -18.14 -9.58 -3.93
CA ASP A 129 -19.55 -9.18 -4.00
C ASP A 129 -19.71 -7.89 -4.83
N ASN A 130 -20.95 -7.53 -5.11
CA ASN A 130 -21.32 -6.39 -5.93
C ASN A 130 -20.96 -5.04 -5.29
N LYS A 131 -20.77 -4.01 -6.13
CA LYS A 131 -20.52 -2.61 -5.73
C LYS A 131 -19.25 -2.43 -4.90
N THR A 132 -18.33 -3.38 -4.96
CA THR A 132 -17.05 -3.27 -4.29
C THR A 132 -16.10 -2.34 -5.05
N SER A 133 -15.23 -1.64 -4.32
CA SER A 133 -14.33 -0.64 -4.91
C SER A 133 -12.89 -0.82 -4.43
N SER A 134 -11.95 -0.82 -5.37
CA SER A 134 -10.51 -0.83 -5.05
C SER A 134 -9.74 0.26 -5.79
N ASN A 135 -8.98 1.04 -5.03
CA ASN A 135 -8.02 2.02 -5.54
C ASN A 135 -6.63 1.68 -5.00
N ILE A 136 -5.75 1.23 -5.88
CA ILE A 136 -4.39 0.79 -5.56
C ILE A 136 -3.38 1.79 -6.14
N PHE A 137 -2.67 2.50 -5.27
CA PHE A 137 -1.69 3.51 -5.66
C PHE A 137 -0.30 3.11 -5.14
N ASN A 138 0.65 2.85 -6.04
CA ASN A 138 2.02 2.52 -5.70
C ASN A 138 2.95 3.64 -6.14
N ARG A 139 3.84 4.09 -5.24
CA ARG A 139 4.86 5.10 -5.48
C ARG A 139 6.19 4.58 -4.97
N ILE A 140 7.10 4.27 -5.88
CA ILE A 140 8.38 3.64 -5.55
C ILE A 140 9.52 4.51 -6.04
N VAL A 141 10.49 4.71 -5.17
CA VAL A 141 11.79 5.29 -5.51
C VAL A 141 12.80 4.15 -5.56
N ALA A 142 13.35 3.90 -6.74
CA ALA A 142 14.35 2.89 -6.97
C ALA A 142 15.75 3.53 -6.93
N ASN A 143 16.58 3.09 -5.98
CA ASN A 143 17.97 3.50 -5.90
C ASN A 143 18.81 2.73 -6.92
N LYS A 144 20.06 3.16 -7.06
CA LYS A 144 21.06 2.50 -7.91
C LYS A 144 21.20 1.01 -7.57
N ASP A 145 21.32 0.20 -8.60
CA ASP A 145 21.51 -1.26 -8.54
C ASP A 145 20.36 -2.02 -7.85
N SER A 146 19.21 -1.34 -7.55
CA SER A 146 18.04 -2.02 -7.01
C SER A 146 17.26 -2.77 -8.10
N SER A 147 16.65 -3.89 -7.70
CA SER A 147 15.73 -4.65 -8.54
C SER A 147 14.33 -4.64 -7.91
N ASN A 148 13.34 -4.19 -8.65
CA ASN A 148 11.98 -3.99 -8.15
C ASN A 148 10.97 -4.69 -9.05
N TYR A 149 10.28 -5.67 -8.49
CA TYR A 149 9.23 -6.40 -9.17
C TYR A 149 7.89 -6.19 -8.47
N LEU A 150 6.92 -5.65 -9.23
CA LEU A 150 5.54 -5.47 -8.75
C LEU A 150 4.57 -6.28 -9.60
N ASP A 151 3.80 -7.13 -8.94
CA ASP A 151 2.73 -7.93 -9.54
C ASP A 151 1.40 -7.53 -8.89
N ILE A 152 0.52 -6.84 -9.64
CA ILE A 152 -0.72 -6.27 -9.11
C ILE A 152 -1.88 -6.94 -9.84
N ASN A 153 -2.66 -7.71 -9.11
CA ASN A 153 -3.71 -8.54 -9.66
C ASN A 153 -5.07 -8.15 -9.07
N SER A 154 -6.05 -7.87 -9.91
CA SER A 154 -7.44 -7.65 -9.48
C SER A 154 -8.36 -8.66 -10.15
N TYR A 155 -9.27 -9.24 -9.37
CA TYR A 155 -10.13 -10.34 -9.79
C TYR A 155 -11.60 -9.97 -9.59
N VAL A 156 -12.41 -10.10 -10.66
CA VAL A 156 -13.87 -10.01 -10.63
C VAL A 156 -14.45 -11.21 -11.38
N ASN A 157 -15.15 -12.07 -10.68
CA ASN A 157 -15.78 -13.25 -11.27
C ASN A 157 -17.13 -12.88 -11.90
N ASN A 158 -17.62 -13.76 -12.79
CA ASN A 158 -18.93 -13.63 -13.39
C ASN A 158 -20.05 -13.54 -12.33
N GLY A 159 -21.01 -12.66 -12.54
CA GLY A 159 -22.13 -12.37 -11.64
C GLY A 159 -21.85 -11.31 -10.58
N ILE A 160 -20.60 -10.80 -10.47
CA ILE A 160 -20.22 -9.73 -9.53
C ILE A 160 -20.18 -8.40 -10.26
N LYS A 161 -21.15 -7.52 -10.02
CA LYS A 161 -21.46 -6.34 -10.82
C LYS A 161 -21.18 -5.02 -10.10
N GLU A 162 -21.17 -3.94 -10.89
CA GLU A 162 -21.02 -2.57 -10.41
C GLU A 162 -19.71 -2.35 -9.62
N CYS A 163 -18.67 -3.14 -9.92
CA CYS A 163 -17.37 -3.01 -9.27
C CYS A 163 -16.53 -1.91 -9.91
N TYR A 164 -15.72 -1.23 -9.08
CA TYR A 164 -14.76 -0.23 -9.52
C TYR A 164 -13.35 -0.65 -9.16
N LEU A 165 -12.46 -0.74 -10.16
CA LEU A 165 -11.06 -1.13 -10.02
C LEU A 165 -10.16 -0.04 -10.60
N ASN A 166 -9.20 0.43 -9.81
CA ASN A 166 -8.19 1.37 -10.27
C ASN A 166 -6.80 0.95 -9.74
N GLN A 167 -5.86 0.77 -10.65
CA GLN A 167 -4.45 0.48 -10.34
C GLN A 167 -3.58 1.58 -10.93
N SER A 168 -2.78 2.26 -10.10
CA SER A 168 -1.84 3.28 -10.54
C SER A 168 -0.48 3.08 -9.90
N THR A 169 0.54 2.84 -10.71
CA THR A 169 1.91 2.63 -10.24
C THR A 169 2.84 3.64 -10.89
N LYS A 170 3.67 4.28 -10.07
CA LYS A 170 4.78 5.12 -10.55
C LYS A 170 6.06 4.70 -9.86
N ILE A 171 7.07 4.32 -10.65
CA ILE A 171 8.43 4.09 -10.19
C ILE A 171 9.31 5.20 -10.73
N VAL A 172 10.06 5.84 -9.83
CA VAL A 172 11.09 6.82 -10.19
C VAL A 172 12.45 6.20 -9.87
N ALA A 173 13.24 5.96 -10.91
CA ALA A 173 14.62 5.53 -10.79
C ALA A 173 15.53 6.75 -10.57
N LEU A 174 16.35 6.68 -9.53
CA LEU A 174 17.36 7.72 -9.25
C LEU A 174 18.64 7.52 -10.05
N ASP A 175 18.89 6.27 -10.45
CA ASP A 175 20.05 5.83 -11.24
C ASP A 175 19.69 4.47 -11.88
N ASP A 176 20.66 3.78 -12.48
CA ASP A 176 20.45 2.46 -13.08
C ASP A 176 19.85 1.48 -12.07
N SER A 177 18.68 0.95 -12.41
CA SER A 177 17.93 -0.01 -11.61
C SER A 177 17.05 -0.87 -12.50
N GLU A 178 16.78 -2.10 -12.08
CA GLU A 178 15.88 -3.00 -12.80
C GLU A 178 14.46 -2.88 -12.22
N ASN A 179 13.51 -2.42 -13.04
CA ASN A 179 12.14 -2.19 -12.58
C ASN A 179 11.13 -2.87 -13.49
N ARG A 180 10.24 -3.67 -12.91
CA ARG A 180 9.17 -4.36 -13.62
C ARG A 180 7.84 -4.21 -12.89
N VAL A 181 6.80 -3.83 -13.64
CA VAL A 181 5.43 -3.71 -13.15
C VAL A 181 4.51 -4.53 -14.06
N ASN A 182 3.74 -5.43 -13.47
CA ASN A 182 2.71 -6.20 -14.16
C ASN A 182 1.33 -5.85 -13.55
N PRO A 183 0.59 -4.90 -14.12
CA PRO A 183 -0.79 -4.64 -13.74
C PRO A 183 -1.71 -5.62 -14.46
N ASN A 184 -2.32 -6.54 -13.74
CA ASN A 184 -3.21 -7.56 -14.27
C ASN A 184 -4.65 -7.35 -13.76
N MET A 185 -5.62 -7.48 -14.65
CA MET A 185 -7.03 -7.44 -14.33
C MET A 185 -7.73 -8.66 -14.94
N PHE A 186 -8.22 -9.54 -14.08
CA PHE A 186 -8.94 -10.77 -14.44
C PHE A 186 -10.43 -10.54 -14.20
N ILE A 187 -11.11 -10.03 -15.24
CA ILE A 187 -12.51 -9.60 -15.16
C ILE A 187 -13.35 -10.48 -16.09
N SER A 188 -14.33 -11.18 -15.52
CA SER A 188 -15.26 -12.04 -16.23
C SER A 188 -16.70 -11.49 -16.24
N GLU A 189 -16.89 -10.20 -15.93
CA GLU A 189 -18.17 -9.52 -15.87
C GLU A 189 -18.12 -8.21 -16.68
N GLU A 190 -19.20 -7.86 -17.38
CA GLU A 190 -19.27 -6.68 -18.24
C GLU A 190 -19.59 -5.38 -17.46
N ASP A 191 -20.37 -5.48 -16.38
CA ASP A 191 -20.79 -4.34 -15.56
C ASP A 191 -19.74 -3.99 -14.51
N VAL A 192 -18.54 -3.62 -14.98
CA VAL A 192 -17.36 -3.28 -14.16
C VAL A 192 -16.63 -2.10 -14.78
N THR A 193 -16.21 -1.16 -13.94
CA THR A 193 -15.29 -0.09 -14.35
C THR A 193 -13.88 -0.44 -13.92
N ALA A 194 -12.95 -0.56 -14.86
CA ALA A 194 -11.57 -0.95 -14.60
C ALA A 194 -10.58 -0.01 -15.30
N ILE A 195 -9.64 0.53 -14.53
CA ILE A 195 -8.62 1.47 -15.00
C ILE A 195 -7.27 1.02 -14.48
N HIS A 196 -6.24 1.01 -15.33
CA HIS A 196 -4.88 0.83 -14.88
C HIS A 196 -3.92 1.82 -15.55
N SER A 197 -2.87 2.21 -14.83
CA SER A 197 -1.77 3.04 -15.34
C SER A 197 -0.46 2.64 -14.67
N SER A 198 0.60 2.58 -15.46
CA SER A 198 1.95 2.30 -14.94
C SER A 198 2.97 3.19 -15.64
N THR A 199 3.85 3.79 -14.84
CA THR A 199 4.94 4.62 -15.35
C THR A 199 6.24 4.23 -14.65
N ILE A 200 7.26 3.96 -15.43
CA ILE A 200 8.63 3.76 -14.96
C ILE A 200 9.50 4.77 -15.67
N GLY A 201 10.26 5.56 -14.95
CA GLY A 201 11.14 6.58 -15.52
C GLY A 201 12.07 7.20 -14.50
N ASN A 202 12.94 8.08 -14.99
CA ASN A 202 13.84 8.84 -14.14
C ASN A 202 13.15 10.10 -13.61
N ILE A 203 13.83 10.84 -12.75
CA ILE A 203 13.38 12.17 -12.34
C ILE A 203 13.32 13.08 -13.57
N SER A 204 12.27 13.89 -13.65
CA SER A 204 12.11 14.88 -14.71
C SER A 204 13.28 15.87 -14.72
N GLU A 205 13.99 15.96 -15.84
CA GLU A 205 15.06 16.95 -16.03
C GLU A 205 14.51 18.38 -15.95
N GLU A 206 13.27 18.60 -16.40
CA GLU A 206 12.60 19.91 -16.33
C GLU A 206 12.36 20.33 -14.88
N ASP A 207 11.88 19.41 -14.02
CA ASP A 207 11.66 19.68 -12.59
C ASP A 207 12.98 19.95 -11.88
N LEU A 208 14.03 19.16 -12.19
CA LEU A 208 15.39 19.40 -11.67
C LEU A 208 15.92 20.76 -12.09
N PHE A 209 15.86 21.07 -13.38
CA PHE A 209 16.32 22.35 -13.90
C PHE A 209 15.57 23.53 -13.26
N TYR A 210 14.25 23.42 -13.12
CA TYR A 210 13.45 24.45 -12.46
C TYR A 210 13.90 24.71 -11.03
N LEU A 211 14.08 23.67 -10.21
CA LEU A 211 14.52 23.81 -8.82
C LEU A 211 15.95 24.37 -8.73
N MET A 212 16.86 23.87 -9.56
CA MET A 212 18.24 24.33 -9.60
C MET A 212 18.36 25.79 -10.06
N SER A 213 17.51 26.24 -10.99
CA SER A 213 17.46 27.66 -11.42
C SER A 213 17.00 28.60 -10.30
N ARG A 214 16.37 28.08 -9.26
CA ARG A 214 15.99 28.80 -8.03
C ARG A 214 17.06 28.73 -6.94
N GLY A 215 18.24 28.21 -7.24
CA GLY A 215 19.38 28.12 -6.32
C GLY A 215 19.37 26.92 -5.40
N ILE A 216 18.50 25.91 -5.64
CA ILE A 216 18.49 24.66 -4.89
C ILE A 216 19.56 23.75 -5.48
N THR A 217 20.35 23.08 -4.64
CA THR A 217 21.36 22.14 -5.11
C THR A 217 20.72 20.94 -5.82
N TYR A 218 21.46 20.27 -6.70
CA TYR A 218 20.97 19.04 -7.36
C TYR A 218 20.49 18.00 -6.33
N SER A 219 21.30 17.73 -5.30
CA SER A 219 20.95 16.77 -4.25
C SER A 219 19.67 17.14 -3.52
N ASP A 220 19.46 18.41 -3.19
CA ASP A 220 18.26 18.84 -2.49
C ASP A 220 17.05 18.88 -3.42
N SER A 221 17.24 19.17 -4.71
CA SER A 221 16.18 19.09 -5.73
C SER A 221 15.66 17.65 -5.85
N VAL A 222 16.57 16.67 -5.95
CA VAL A 222 16.22 15.24 -5.96
C VAL A 222 15.41 14.87 -4.72
N LYS A 223 15.89 15.24 -3.51
CA LYS A 223 15.19 14.97 -2.24
C LYS A 223 13.80 15.59 -2.20
N LEU A 224 13.63 16.80 -2.69
CA LEU A 224 12.34 17.50 -2.72
C LEU A 224 11.34 16.79 -3.64
N ILE A 225 11.77 16.39 -4.85
CA ILE A 225 10.91 15.68 -5.81
C ILE A 225 10.50 14.33 -5.23
N VAL A 226 11.46 13.56 -4.70
CA VAL A 226 11.21 12.25 -4.07
C VAL A 226 10.24 12.40 -2.90
N LYS A 227 10.50 13.36 -2.00
CA LYS A 227 9.63 13.62 -0.87
C LYS A 227 8.22 14.00 -1.31
N GLY A 228 8.08 14.88 -2.30
CA GLY A 228 6.79 15.27 -2.85
C GLY A 228 6.01 14.07 -3.42
N MET A 229 6.69 13.18 -4.16
CA MET A 229 6.08 11.98 -4.72
C MET A 229 5.60 11.01 -3.62
N ILE A 230 6.41 10.76 -2.59
CA ILE A 230 6.04 9.87 -1.48
C ILE A 230 4.88 10.47 -0.67
N LEU A 231 4.98 11.74 -0.27
CA LEU A 231 3.96 12.41 0.55
C LEU A 231 2.62 12.54 -0.19
N SER A 232 2.62 12.73 -1.51
CA SER A 232 1.38 12.79 -2.29
C SER A 232 0.55 11.52 -2.24
N ASN A 233 1.17 10.40 -1.88
CA ASN A 233 0.52 9.09 -1.76
C ASN A 233 0.08 8.75 -0.32
N ILE A 234 0.58 9.48 0.67
CA ILE A 234 0.15 9.35 2.06
C ILE A 234 -1.16 10.13 2.22
N ASN A 235 -2.12 9.56 2.93
CA ASN A 235 -3.39 10.24 3.18
C ASN A 235 -3.16 11.51 4.04
N PRO A 236 -3.43 12.72 3.52
CA PRO A 236 -3.18 13.97 4.25
C PRO A 236 -3.97 14.07 5.57
N ASP A 237 -5.09 13.37 5.71
CA ASP A 237 -5.84 13.32 6.95
C ASP A 237 -5.11 12.60 8.10
N MET A 238 -4.04 11.88 7.80
CA MET A 238 -3.19 11.21 8.79
C MET A 238 -2.02 12.07 9.27
N GLU A 239 -1.66 13.12 8.53
CA GLU A 239 -0.55 14.02 8.90
C GLU A 239 -0.94 15.09 9.94
N HIS A 240 -2.24 15.41 10.10
CA HIS A 240 -2.71 16.54 10.89
C HIS A 240 -3.46 16.18 12.17
N ARG A 241 -3.26 14.96 12.71
CA ARG A 241 -3.93 14.55 13.95
C ARG A 241 -2.98 13.97 15.00
#